data_38d403a22a44e8139834ddb447381672
#
_entry.id   38d403a22a44e8139834ddb447381672
#
_cell.length_a   1.000
_cell.length_b   1.000
_cell.length_c   1.000
_cell.angle_alpha   90.00
_cell.angle_beta   90.00
_cell.angle_gamma   90.00
#
_symmetry.space_group_name_H-M   'P 1'
#
loop_
_entity.id
_entity.type
_entity.pdbx_description
1 polymer ?
#
loop_
_entity_poly.entity_id
_entity_poly.type
_entity_poly.pdbx_seq_one_letter_code
_entity_poly.pdbx_strand_id
1 'polypeptide(L)'
;MQQIVLRALELATQRGVQYADVRLVESRSQDLSTRNGRVSQVADTESAGMGIRLLIDGGWGFAATDDLTPAGIEKAIHKARAIAKASTLALGSAVRLAPEPVHEASWESPCRVDPLSISVSQKLAHLLAVDEALRAHKAVTLTETSFHTTRTRQWFANSEGSVISQTRTMTGAGCACHVFQDGDLQKRSYPNSFGGQYQLKGWELVEELDMLAHAPRLAEEAAALHAADVCPTGEVTLILDSSQLGLQIHESIGHPIELDRVLGSEANYAGMSFLTLDQLRNLRYGSPLVHVVSDATESHGPGLGTFAFDDEGVAAQRTDIIREGLFTGYLTSRETAGAVGEGRSNGCLRAANWDRLPLIRMTNTSLEPGTSSLEELFDVPHAIYMETNKSWSIDDKRYNFQFGCEVAWEIRYGKRVRMLKNPVYSGISTQFWNACEAIGNRDNWTLWGVPNCGKGQPEQVMGTGHGASPSRFGRIAVGSL
;
A
#
# COMPACT_ATOMS: atom_id res chain seq x y z
N MET A 1 11.87 18.51 -19.72
CA MET A 1 10.51 18.24 -19.20
C MET A 1 9.94 19.39 -18.39
N GLN A 2 10.67 19.96 -17.40
CA GLN A 2 10.17 21.08 -16.58
C GLN A 2 9.64 22.27 -17.40
N GLN A 3 10.36 22.70 -18.47
CA GLN A 3 9.91 23.80 -19.33
C GLN A 3 8.58 23.49 -20.06
N ILE A 4 8.34 22.22 -20.42
CA ILE A 4 7.07 21.81 -21.05
C ILE A 4 5.93 21.95 -20.04
N VAL A 5 6.15 21.55 -18.77
CA VAL A 5 5.16 21.68 -17.69
C VAL A 5 4.84 23.14 -17.42
N LEU A 6 5.85 24.02 -17.31
CA LEU A 6 5.66 25.45 -17.10
C LEU A 6 4.91 26.12 -18.26
N ARG A 7 5.22 25.72 -19.51
CA ARG A 7 4.49 26.24 -20.66
C ARG A 7 3.04 25.76 -20.70
N ALA A 8 2.79 24.50 -20.38
CA ALA A 8 1.44 23.95 -20.26
C ALA A 8 0.63 24.68 -19.17
N LEU A 9 1.26 24.95 -18.02
CA LEU A 9 0.64 25.71 -16.92
C LEU A 9 0.28 27.15 -17.34
N GLU A 10 1.19 27.85 -18.02
CA GLU A 10 0.92 29.18 -18.56
C GLU A 10 -0.31 29.19 -19.47
N LEU A 11 -0.44 28.21 -20.37
CA LEU A 11 -1.60 28.08 -21.22
C LEU A 11 -2.88 27.70 -20.46
N ALA A 12 -2.73 26.89 -19.40
CA ALA A 12 -3.85 26.44 -18.55
C ALA A 12 -4.43 27.57 -17.67
N THR A 13 -3.59 28.51 -17.21
CA THR A 13 -3.96 29.60 -16.28
C THR A 13 -4.61 30.81 -16.93
N GLN A 14 -5.26 30.65 -18.07
CA GLN A 14 -5.99 31.72 -18.74
C GLN A 14 -7.18 32.22 -17.90
N ARG A 15 -7.73 33.40 -18.32
CA ARG A 15 -8.82 34.10 -17.63
C ARG A 15 -9.97 33.16 -17.21
N GLY A 16 -10.39 33.27 -15.93
CA GLY A 16 -11.49 32.50 -15.34
C GLY A 16 -11.09 31.17 -14.68
N VAL A 17 -9.80 30.82 -14.65
CA VAL A 17 -9.27 29.67 -13.89
C VAL A 17 -8.92 30.13 -12.48
N GLN A 18 -9.48 29.46 -11.47
CA GLN A 18 -9.21 29.73 -10.05
C GLN A 18 -7.93 29.03 -9.59
N TYR A 19 -7.70 27.80 -10.10
CA TYR A 19 -6.51 27.00 -9.83
C TYR A 19 -6.23 26.09 -11.02
N ALA A 20 -4.96 25.86 -11.29
CA ALA A 20 -4.51 24.89 -12.27
C ALA A 20 -3.28 24.15 -11.74
N ASP A 21 -3.17 22.89 -12.05
CA ASP A 21 -1.93 22.14 -11.94
C ASP A 21 -1.67 21.27 -13.18
N VAL A 22 -0.39 21.02 -13.38
CA VAL A 22 0.12 20.20 -14.49
C VAL A 22 1.12 19.20 -13.92
N ARG A 23 0.93 17.94 -14.26
CA ARG A 23 1.79 16.85 -13.86
C ARG A 23 2.23 16.04 -15.07
N LEU A 24 3.51 16.11 -15.40
CA LEU A 24 4.14 15.27 -16.41
C LEU A 24 4.82 14.10 -15.71
N VAL A 25 4.56 12.88 -16.17
CA VAL A 25 5.13 11.67 -15.60
C VAL A 25 5.75 10.83 -16.72
N GLU A 26 6.99 10.40 -16.48
CA GLU A 26 7.68 9.36 -17.25
C GLU A 26 7.87 8.15 -16.32
N SER A 27 7.58 6.96 -16.82
CA SER A 27 7.83 5.72 -16.10
C SER A 27 8.47 4.67 -16.97
N ARG A 28 9.34 3.85 -16.37
CA ARG A 28 9.85 2.62 -16.96
C ARG A 28 9.72 1.49 -15.96
N SER A 29 9.13 0.39 -16.37
CA SER A 29 8.89 -0.79 -15.52
C SER A 29 9.47 -2.05 -16.17
N GLN A 30 10.05 -2.91 -15.32
CA GLN A 30 10.45 -4.26 -15.71
C GLN A 30 9.75 -5.28 -14.80
N ASP A 31 9.11 -6.27 -15.45
CA ASP A 31 8.46 -7.41 -14.79
C ASP A 31 9.09 -8.69 -15.28
N LEU A 32 9.66 -9.48 -14.36
CA LEU A 32 10.28 -10.75 -14.64
C LEU A 32 9.68 -11.81 -13.70
N SER A 33 9.37 -12.98 -14.24
CA SER A 33 8.94 -14.09 -13.39
C SER A 33 9.37 -15.44 -13.96
N THR A 34 9.49 -16.41 -13.05
CA THR A 34 9.68 -17.82 -13.41
C THR A 34 8.57 -18.68 -12.83
N ARG A 35 8.34 -19.82 -13.44
CA ARG A 35 7.39 -20.82 -12.99
C ARG A 35 7.91 -22.21 -13.36
N ASN A 36 8.04 -23.08 -12.37
CA ASN A 36 8.52 -24.48 -12.56
C ASN A 36 9.80 -24.57 -13.40
N GLY A 37 10.83 -23.75 -13.07
CA GLY A 37 12.13 -23.76 -13.74
C GLY A 37 12.14 -23.15 -15.14
N ARG A 38 11.09 -22.42 -15.52
CA ARG A 38 10.98 -21.76 -16.82
C ARG A 38 10.65 -20.28 -16.64
N VAL A 39 11.20 -19.45 -17.51
CA VAL A 39 10.80 -18.05 -17.59
C VAL A 39 9.34 -17.98 -18.04
N SER A 40 8.50 -17.32 -17.26
CA SER A 40 7.06 -17.15 -17.51
C SER A 40 6.72 -15.74 -17.99
N GLN A 41 7.50 -14.74 -17.60
CA GLN A 41 7.30 -13.36 -18.03
C GLN A 41 8.63 -12.62 -18.18
N VAL A 42 8.72 -11.83 -19.23
CA VAL A 42 9.73 -10.76 -19.42
C VAL A 42 9.01 -9.59 -20.06
N ALA A 43 8.83 -8.51 -19.31
CA ALA A 43 8.27 -7.28 -19.82
C ALA A 43 9.18 -6.10 -19.43
N ASP A 44 9.37 -5.18 -20.36
CA ASP A 44 10.05 -3.88 -20.16
C ASP A 44 9.19 -2.85 -20.87
N THR A 45 8.58 -1.95 -20.11
CA THR A 45 7.57 -1.02 -20.61
C THR A 45 7.93 0.40 -20.22
N GLU A 46 7.63 1.34 -21.12
CA GLU A 46 7.80 2.77 -20.88
C GLU A 46 6.47 3.48 -21.14
N SER A 47 6.23 4.53 -20.34
CA SER A 47 5.06 5.40 -20.49
C SER A 47 5.46 6.83 -20.18
N ALA A 48 4.93 7.76 -20.96
CA ALA A 48 5.11 9.20 -20.71
C ALA A 48 3.83 9.95 -21.08
N GLY A 49 3.48 10.97 -20.31
CA GLY A 49 2.34 11.79 -20.58
C GLY A 49 2.11 12.87 -19.54
N MET A 50 1.07 13.66 -19.73
CA MET A 50 0.75 14.82 -18.93
C MET A 50 -0.72 14.79 -18.49
N GLY A 51 -0.96 14.96 -17.19
CA GLY A 51 -2.27 15.25 -16.61
C GLY A 51 -2.42 16.73 -16.30
N ILE A 52 -3.57 17.30 -16.56
CA ILE A 52 -3.90 18.73 -16.37
C ILE A 52 -5.20 18.82 -15.59
N ARG A 53 -5.18 19.48 -14.43
CA ARG A 53 -6.39 19.80 -13.63
C ARG A 53 -6.66 21.29 -13.65
N LEU A 54 -7.93 21.64 -13.78
CA LEU A 54 -8.41 23.01 -13.75
C LEU A 54 -9.59 23.14 -12.80
N LEU A 55 -9.57 24.17 -11.95
CA LEU A 55 -10.71 24.56 -11.12
C LEU A 55 -11.32 25.85 -11.69
N ILE A 56 -12.59 25.78 -12.10
CA ILE A 56 -13.33 26.90 -12.70
C ILE A 56 -14.70 26.95 -12.04
N ASP A 57 -15.04 28.09 -11.46
CA ASP A 57 -16.33 28.33 -10.77
C ASP A 57 -16.66 27.22 -9.74
N GLY A 58 -15.63 26.72 -9.06
CA GLY A 58 -15.74 25.63 -8.08
C GLY A 58 -15.88 24.24 -8.66
N GLY A 59 -15.83 24.06 -9.98
CA GLY A 59 -15.90 22.77 -10.66
C GLY A 59 -14.54 22.29 -11.15
N TRP A 60 -14.21 21.02 -10.89
CA TRP A 60 -13.01 20.38 -11.39
C TRP A 60 -13.16 19.90 -12.84
N GLY A 61 -12.10 20.12 -13.63
CA GLY A 61 -11.89 19.47 -14.90
C GLY A 61 -10.52 18.81 -14.95
N PHE A 62 -10.47 17.60 -15.47
CA PHE A 62 -9.25 16.85 -15.71
C PHE A 62 -9.21 16.33 -17.13
N ALA A 63 -8.04 16.45 -17.76
CA ALA A 63 -7.74 15.77 -19.00
C ALA A 63 -6.26 15.40 -19.05
N ALA A 64 -5.94 14.38 -19.81
CA ALA A 64 -4.58 13.89 -19.94
C ALA A 64 -4.24 13.62 -21.42
N THR A 65 -2.94 13.64 -21.74
CA THR A 65 -2.41 13.39 -23.08
C THR A 65 -1.01 12.79 -23.02
N ASP A 66 -0.71 11.87 -23.93
CA ASP A 66 0.62 11.35 -24.27
C ASP A 66 1.24 12.12 -25.44
N ASP A 67 0.44 12.92 -26.16
CA ASP A 67 0.93 13.86 -27.17
C ASP A 67 1.46 15.13 -26.49
N LEU A 68 2.77 15.15 -26.23
CA LEU A 68 3.48 16.27 -25.59
C LEU A 68 3.84 17.41 -26.55
N THR A 69 3.32 17.40 -27.78
CA THR A 69 3.41 18.55 -28.70
C THR A 69 2.56 19.73 -28.20
N PRO A 70 2.89 20.98 -28.58
CA PRO A 70 2.05 22.12 -28.21
C PRO A 70 0.56 21.92 -28.56
N ALA A 71 0.26 21.37 -29.72
CA ALA A 71 -1.13 21.12 -30.17
C ALA A 71 -1.84 20.05 -29.30
N GLY A 72 -1.15 18.97 -28.93
CA GLY A 72 -1.69 17.93 -28.03
C GLY A 72 -1.98 18.48 -26.64
N ILE A 73 -1.08 19.27 -26.08
CA ILE A 73 -1.23 19.94 -24.79
C ILE A 73 -2.41 20.93 -24.82
N GLU A 74 -2.51 21.80 -25.82
CA GLU A 74 -3.64 22.71 -25.97
C GLU A 74 -4.98 21.99 -26.05
N LYS A 75 -5.05 20.89 -26.82
CA LYS A 75 -6.26 20.05 -26.90
C LYS A 75 -6.66 19.49 -25.55
N ALA A 76 -5.70 19.01 -24.74
CA ALA A 76 -5.96 18.51 -23.39
C ALA A 76 -6.44 19.63 -22.46
N ILE A 77 -5.85 20.82 -22.51
CA ILE A 77 -6.29 22.01 -21.75
C ILE A 77 -7.73 22.38 -22.12
N HIS A 78 -8.06 22.45 -23.41
CA HIS A 78 -9.42 22.74 -23.85
C HIS A 78 -10.43 21.71 -23.33
N LYS A 79 -10.07 20.42 -23.34
CA LYS A 79 -10.91 19.34 -22.81
C LYS A 79 -11.10 19.49 -21.29
N ALA A 80 -10.02 19.71 -20.53
CA ALA A 80 -10.09 19.93 -19.09
C ALA A 80 -10.99 21.12 -18.75
N ARG A 81 -10.86 22.23 -19.48
CA ARG A 81 -11.68 23.44 -19.32
C ARG A 81 -13.17 23.18 -19.60
N ALA A 82 -13.49 22.43 -20.66
CA ALA A 82 -14.87 22.06 -20.97
C ALA A 82 -15.49 21.18 -19.86
N ILE A 83 -14.72 20.21 -19.36
CA ILE A 83 -15.14 19.35 -18.24
C ILE A 83 -15.34 20.19 -16.97
N ALA A 84 -14.42 21.08 -16.61
CA ALA A 84 -14.55 21.95 -15.43
C ALA A 84 -15.85 22.77 -15.47
N LYS A 85 -16.16 23.38 -16.61
CA LYS A 85 -17.42 24.13 -16.81
C LYS A 85 -18.65 23.23 -16.73
N ALA A 86 -18.61 22.04 -17.30
CA ALA A 86 -19.73 21.09 -17.22
C ALA A 86 -19.94 20.58 -15.78
N SER A 87 -18.87 20.35 -15.05
CA SER A 87 -18.93 19.89 -13.64
C SER A 87 -19.65 20.86 -12.73
N THR A 88 -19.62 22.17 -13.01
CA THR A 88 -20.34 23.17 -12.20
C THR A 88 -21.86 22.96 -12.18
N LEU A 89 -22.41 22.31 -13.22
CA LEU A 89 -23.85 22.01 -13.31
C LEU A 89 -24.30 20.89 -12.36
N ALA A 90 -23.35 20.07 -11.87
CA ALA A 90 -23.61 18.92 -11.01
C ALA A 90 -23.09 19.10 -9.58
N LEU A 91 -22.53 20.25 -9.22
CA LEU A 91 -21.98 20.49 -7.91
C LEU A 91 -23.05 20.62 -6.83
N GLY A 92 -22.86 19.88 -5.73
CA GLY A 92 -23.59 20.14 -4.48
C GLY A 92 -23.07 21.38 -3.74
N SER A 93 -21.76 21.65 -3.82
CA SER A 93 -21.08 22.83 -3.30
C SER A 93 -19.84 23.13 -4.13
N ALA A 94 -19.45 24.40 -4.21
CA ALA A 94 -18.23 24.82 -4.89
C ALA A 94 -16.99 24.32 -4.15
N VAL A 95 -16.04 23.73 -4.88
CA VAL A 95 -14.76 23.29 -4.34
C VAL A 95 -13.96 24.49 -3.81
N ARG A 96 -13.37 24.33 -2.64
CA ARG A 96 -12.44 25.28 -2.03
C ARG A 96 -11.19 24.55 -1.58
N LEU A 97 -10.03 25.00 -2.01
CA LEU A 97 -8.76 24.40 -1.64
C LEU A 97 -8.21 25.01 -0.35
N ALA A 98 -7.79 24.15 0.57
CA ALA A 98 -6.99 24.56 1.71
C ALA A 98 -5.67 25.17 1.21
N PRO A 99 -5.13 26.21 1.90
CA PRO A 99 -3.87 26.86 1.51
C PRO A 99 -2.70 25.87 1.63
N GLU A 100 -1.74 26.06 0.75
CA GLU A 100 -0.46 25.35 0.78
C GLU A 100 0.66 26.32 0.45
N PRO A 101 1.81 26.30 1.18
CA PRO A 101 2.98 27.10 0.82
C PRO A 101 3.49 26.79 -0.59
N VAL A 102 4.12 27.76 -1.22
CA VAL A 102 4.80 27.56 -2.50
C VAL A 102 6.08 26.76 -2.27
N HIS A 103 6.28 25.73 -3.10
CA HIS A 103 7.44 24.87 -3.04
C HIS A 103 8.21 24.88 -4.36
N GLU A 104 9.52 25.11 -4.28
CA GLU A 104 10.46 24.89 -5.38
C GLU A 104 11.46 23.83 -4.93
N ALA A 105 11.31 22.59 -5.41
CA ALA A 105 12.02 21.45 -4.85
C ALA A 105 12.30 20.34 -5.86
N SER A 106 13.34 19.56 -5.55
CA SER A 106 13.68 18.32 -6.22
C SER A 106 13.95 17.24 -5.19
N TRP A 107 13.45 16.03 -5.41
CA TRP A 107 13.65 14.90 -4.53
C TRP A 107 13.83 13.61 -5.32
N GLU A 108 14.61 12.70 -4.77
CA GLU A 108 14.83 11.36 -5.32
C GLU A 108 14.80 10.32 -4.19
N SER A 109 14.09 9.21 -4.42
CA SER A 109 14.05 8.11 -3.45
C SER A 109 15.43 7.44 -3.33
N PRO A 110 15.76 6.87 -2.14
CA PRO A 110 16.99 6.10 -1.99
C PRO A 110 17.09 4.97 -3.02
N CYS A 111 18.24 4.87 -3.70
CA CYS A 111 18.50 3.81 -4.66
C CYS A 111 20.03 3.61 -4.74
N ARG A 112 20.54 2.62 -4.00
CA ARG A 112 21.99 2.36 -3.93
C ARG A 112 22.50 1.69 -5.19
N VAL A 113 21.76 0.70 -5.71
CA VAL A 113 22.10 -0.03 -6.92
C VAL A 113 20.95 0.07 -7.90
N ASP A 114 21.16 0.78 -9.00
CA ASP A 114 20.13 0.96 -10.03
C ASP A 114 19.64 -0.39 -10.57
N PRO A 115 18.38 -0.77 -10.32
CA PRO A 115 17.85 -2.05 -10.78
C PRO A 115 17.76 -2.15 -12.30
N LEU A 116 17.67 -1.04 -13.00
CA LEU A 116 17.63 -1.00 -14.47
C LEU A 116 19.04 -1.17 -15.10
N SER A 117 20.12 -1.01 -14.30
CA SER A 117 21.48 -1.29 -14.75
C SER A 117 21.85 -2.77 -14.69
N ILE A 118 21.13 -3.57 -13.92
CA ILE A 118 21.31 -5.03 -13.87
C ILE A 118 20.68 -5.66 -15.11
N SER A 119 21.43 -6.48 -15.83
CA SER A 119 20.91 -7.11 -17.05
C SER A 119 19.74 -8.07 -16.77
N VAL A 120 18.80 -8.16 -17.70
CA VAL A 120 17.66 -9.10 -17.61
C VAL A 120 18.16 -10.54 -17.41
N SER A 121 19.25 -10.94 -18.06
CA SER A 121 19.82 -12.29 -17.89
C SER A 121 20.34 -12.54 -16.49
N GLN A 122 20.98 -11.57 -15.83
CA GLN A 122 21.41 -11.71 -14.43
C GLN A 122 20.22 -11.83 -13.47
N LYS A 123 19.19 -11.01 -13.66
CA LYS A 123 17.95 -11.08 -12.88
C LYS A 123 17.26 -12.43 -13.02
N LEU A 124 17.11 -12.90 -14.27
CA LEU A 124 16.51 -14.23 -14.55
C LEU A 124 17.36 -15.38 -14.01
N ALA A 125 18.69 -15.30 -14.08
CA ALA A 125 19.57 -16.30 -13.48
C ALA A 125 19.36 -16.40 -11.96
N HIS A 126 19.20 -15.25 -11.27
CA HIS A 126 18.90 -15.22 -9.83
C HIS A 126 17.53 -15.85 -9.54
N LEU A 127 16.47 -15.49 -10.27
CA LEU A 127 15.13 -16.03 -10.09
C LEU A 127 15.08 -17.54 -10.37
N LEU A 128 15.77 -18.02 -11.42
CA LEU A 128 15.85 -19.46 -11.75
C LEU A 128 16.61 -20.26 -10.69
N ALA A 129 17.65 -19.69 -10.08
CA ALA A 129 18.37 -20.35 -8.97
C ALA A 129 17.45 -20.52 -7.74
N VAL A 130 16.65 -19.50 -7.40
CA VAL A 130 15.65 -19.60 -6.32
C VAL A 130 14.57 -20.64 -6.65
N ASP A 131 14.06 -20.62 -7.88
CA ASP A 131 13.08 -21.59 -8.39
C ASP A 131 13.62 -23.03 -8.30
N GLU A 132 14.88 -23.26 -8.70
CA GLU A 132 15.55 -24.56 -8.60
C GLU A 132 15.64 -25.03 -7.14
N ALA A 133 16.03 -24.15 -6.22
CA ALA A 133 16.13 -24.45 -4.81
C ALA A 133 14.76 -24.85 -4.21
N LEU A 134 13.68 -24.16 -4.59
CA LEU A 134 12.32 -24.53 -4.18
C LEU A 134 11.90 -25.90 -4.73
N ARG A 135 12.22 -26.21 -6.00
CA ARG A 135 11.89 -27.49 -6.65
C ARG A 135 12.73 -28.68 -6.16
N ALA A 136 13.80 -28.45 -5.42
CA ALA A 136 14.62 -29.52 -4.87
C ALA A 136 13.83 -30.43 -3.91
N HIS A 137 12.78 -29.94 -3.28
CA HIS A 137 11.89 -30.74 -2.44
C HIS A 137 10.84 -31.47 -3.28
N LYS A 138 10.80 -32.80 -3.19
CA LYS A 138 10.00 -33.68 -4.06
C LYS A 138 8.48 -33.49 -3.98
N ALA A 139 7.96 -32.99 -2.86
CA ALA A 139 6.53 -32.71 -2.68
C ALA A 139 6.08 -31.44 -3.39
N VAL A 140 6.99 -30.52 -3.74
CA VAL A 140 6.66 -29.25 -4.39
C VAL A 140 6.19 -29.51 -5.82
N THR A 141 4.99 -29.07 -6.13
CA THR A 141 4.34 -29.28 -7.44
C THR A 141 4.35 -28.03 -8.32
N LEU A 142 4.44 -26.85 -7.71
CA LEU A 142 4.49 -25.58 -8.41
C LEU A 142 5.42 -24.62 -7.67
N THR A 143 6.26 -23.91 -8.44
CA THR A 143 7.10 -22.83 -7.94
C THR A 143 6.90 -21.56 -8.74
N GLU A 144 6.98 -20.44 -8.09
CA GLU A 144 6.89 -19.11 -8.69
C GLU A 144 7.93 -18.20 -8.06
N THR A 145 8.63 -17.43 -8.90
CA THR A 145 9.48 -16.33 -8.45
C THR A 145 9.17 -15.08 -9.25
N SER A 146 9.29 -13.93 -8.66
CA SER A 146 9.01 -12.66 -9.31
C SER A 146 10.00 -11.57 -8.92
N PHE A 147 10.23 -10.69 -9.89
CA PHE A 147 10.94 -9.44 -9.72
C PHE A 147 10.15 -8.36 -10.46
N HIS A 148 9.98 -7.22 -9.80
CA HIS A 148 9.39 -6.04 -10.38
C HIS A 148 10.24 -4.82 -10.04
N THR A 149 10.42 -3.90 -10.98
CA THR A 149 10.93 -2.57 -10.68
C THR A 149 10.25 -1.52 -11.55
N THR A 150 10.01 -0.35 -10.96
CA THR A 150 9.51 0.83 -11.68
C THR A 150 10.31 2.05 -11.28
N ARG A 151 10.83 2.78 -12.27
CA ARG A 151 11.33 4.14 -12.07
C ARG A 151 10.31 5.13 -12.63
N THR A 152 9.85 6.03 -11.77
CA THR A 152 8.93 7.12 -12.13
C THR A 152 9.64 8.45 -11.94
N ARG A 153 9.63 9.31 -12.97
CA ARG A 153 10.05 10.70 -12.91
C ARG A 153 8.84 11.59 -13.09
N GLN A 154 8.63 12.51 -12.18
CA GLN A 154 7.50 13.41 -12.20
C GLN A 154 7.96 14.86 -12.13
N TRP A 155 7.35 15.71 -12.95
CA TRP A 155 7.45 17.16 -12.90
C TRP A 155 6.06 17.72 -12.67
N PHE A 156 5.93 18.51 -11.64
CA PHE A 156 4.69 19.13 -11.22
C PHE A 156 4.86 20.65 -11.18
N ALA A 157 3.85 21.39 -11.60
CA ALA A 157 3.72 22.82 -11.33
C ALA A 157 2.26 23.21 -11.16
N ASN A 158 2.00 24.23 -10.33
CA ASN A 158 0.67 24.77 -10.11
C ASN A 158 0.61 26.30 -10.26
N SER A 159 -0.60 26.81 -10.41
CA SER A 159 -0.86 28.26 -10.59
C SER A 159 -0.58 29.12 -9.36
N GLU A 160 -0.30 28.49 -8.21
CA GLU A 160 0.12 29.17 -6.98
C GLU A 160 1.63 29.40 -6.91
N GLY A 161 2.40 28.83 -7.86
CA GLY A 161 3.82 29.06 -8.02
C GLY A 161 4.72 27.88 -7.62
N SER A 162 4.17 26.76 -7.19
CA SER A 162 5.00 25.58 -6.87
C SER A 162 5.54 24.93 -8.13
N VAL A 163 6.83 24.51 -8.08
CA VAL A 163 7.54 23.78 -9.14
C VAL A 163 8.33 22.64 -8.48
N ILE A 164 7.93 21.41 -8.73
CA ILE A 164 8.44 20.24 -8.03
C ILE A 164 8.86 19.18 -9.01
N SER A 165 10.02 18.55 -8.77
CA SER A 165 10.42 17.33 -9.50
C SER A 165 10.70 16.19 -8.52
N GLN A 166 10.24 14.99 -8.85
CA GLN A 166 10.45 13.82 -8.01
C GLN A 166 10.83 12.60 -8.85
N THR A 167 11.83 11.85 -8.40
CA THR A 167 12.19 10.54 -8.97
C THR A 167 11.96 9.47 -7.91
N ARG A 168 11.20 8.44 -8.24
CA ARG A 168 10.96 7.28 -7.39
C ARG A 168 11.42 6.02 -8.09
N THR A 169 12.27 5.23 -7.43
CA THR A 169 12.65 3.88 -7.87
C THR A 169 12.07 2.88 -6.88
N MET A 170 11.12 2.09 -7.34
CA MET A 170 10.53 0.99 -6.58
C MET A 170 11.12 -0.33 -7.06
N THR A 171 11.44 -1.22 -6.13
CA THR A 171 11.81 -2.60 -6.42
C THR A 171 10.99 -3.53 -5.55
N GLY A 172 10.61 -4.67 -6.12
CA GLY A 172 9.93 -5.75 -5.43
C GLY A 172 10.44 -7.10 -5.90
N ALA A 173 10.51 -8.06 -4.97
CA ALA A 173 10.86 -9.44 -5.28
C ALA A 173 10.26 -10.41 -4.26
N GLY A 174 9.99 -11.62 -4.72
CA GLY A 174 9.48 -12.69 -3.87
C GLY A 174 9.45 -14.03 -4.57
N CYS A 175 9.18 -15.09 -3.78
CA CYS A 175 9.02 -16.43 -4.27
C CYS A 175 7.90 -17.15 -3.52
N ALA A 176 7.35 -18.20 -4.15
CA ALA A 176 6.35 -19.06 -3.55
C ALA A 176 6.51 -20.49 -4.05
N CYS A 177 6.13 -21.45 -3.22
CA CYS A 177 5.99 -22.84 -3.61
C CYS A 177 4.65 -23.40 -3.15
N HIS A 178 4.16 -24.38 -3.90
CA HIS A 178 2.89 -25.05 -3.68
C HIS A 178 3.08 -26.54 -3.63
N VAL A 179 2.35 -27.19 -2.73
CA VAL A 179 2.21 -28.64 -2.65
C VAL A 179 0.74 -28.97 -2.89
N PHE A 180 0.47 -29.75 -3.93
CA PHE A 180 -0.87 -30.27 -4.22
C PHE A 180 -0.84 -31.78 -4.14
N GLN A 181 -1.55 -32.34 -3.18
CA GLN A 181 -1.65 -33.76 -2.95
C GLN A 181 -3.04 -34.09 -2.36
N ASP A 182 -3.66 -35.17 -2.80
CA ASP A 182 -4.94 -35.68 -2.29
C ASP A 182 -6.09 -34.66 -2.30
N GLY A 183 -6.06 -33.70 -3.27
CA GLY A 183 -7.05 -32.62 -3.38
C GLY A 183 -6.81 -31.44 -2.45
N ASP A 184 -5.77 -31.46 -1.62
CA ASP A 184 -5.36 -30.38 -0.73
C ASP A 184 -4.21 -29.57 -1.35
N LEU A 185 -4.40 -28.25 -1.43
CA LEU A 185 -3.40 -27.29 -1.96
C LEU A 185 -2.86 -26.44 -0.81
N GLN A 186 -1.59 -26.63 -0.51
CA GLN A 186 -0.87 -25.81 0.46
C GLN A 186 0.17 -24.93 -0.22
N LYS A 187 0.40 -23.72 0.32
CA LYS A 187 1.30 -22.72 -0.24
C LYS A 187 2.16 -22.11 0.87
N ARG A 188 3.41 -21.82 0.52
CA ARG A 188 4.27 -20.93 1.31
C ARG A 188 4.90 -19.88 0.40
N SER A 189 4.89 -18.64 0.84
CA SER A 189 5.44 -17.47 0.15
C SER A 189 6.55 -16.81 0.99
N TYR A 190 7.49 -16.16 0.32
CA TYR A 190 8.56 -15.39 0.98
C TYR A 190 8.90 -14.15 0.17
N PRO A 191 9.16 -13.00 0.86
CA PRO A 191 8.96 -12.79 2.30
C PRO A 191 7.50 -12.56 2.67
N ASN A 192 6.63 -12.35 1.70
CA ASN A 192 5.18 -12.15 1.87
C ASN A 192 4.43 -12.71 0.64
N SER A 193 3.10 -12.85 0.74
CA SER A 193 2.24 -13.41 -0.32
C SER A 193 2.10 -12.46 -1.49
N PHE A 194 1.94 -11.26 -1.49
CA PHE A 194 1.63 -10.35 -2.61
C PHE A 194 2.79 -10.12 -3.59
N GLY A 195 3.46 -11.18 -4.01
CA GLY A 195 4.63 -11.12 -4.89
C GLY A 195 5.92 -10.80 -4.14
N GLY A 196 5.90 -10.80 -2.81
CA GLY A 196 7.06 -10.59 -1.96
C GLY A 196 7.07 -9.27 -1.21
N GLN A 197 8.24 -8.66 -1.06
CA GLN A 197 8.44 -7.36 -0.44
C GLN A 197 8.68 -6.29 -1.50
N TYR A 198 8.12 -5.11 -1.28
CA TYR A 198 8.27 -3.94 -2.15
C TYR A 198 8.68 -2.71 -1.35
N GLN A 199 9.71 -2.00 -1.81
CA GLN A 199 10.18 -0.76 -1.20
C GLN A 199 10.69 0.23 -2.26
N LEU A 200 10.82 1.50 -1.89
CA LEU A 200 11.56 2.49 -2.69
C LEU A 200 13.05 2.31 -2.47
N LYS A 201 13.57 1.25 -3.06
CA LYS A 201 14.99 0.86 -3.08
C LYS A 201 15.39 0.40 -4.48
N GLY A 202 16.68 0.23 -4.70
CA GLY A 202 17.22 -0.41 -5.90
C GLY A 202 17.36 -1.93 -5.77
N TRP A 203 18.31 -2.49 -6.51
CA TRP A 203 18.60 -3.94 -6.51
C TRP A 203 19.05 -4.45 -5.13
N GLU A 204 19.56 -3.60 -4.27
CA GLU A 204 19.93 -3.94 -2.89
C GLU A 204 18.77 -4.58 -2.11
N LEU A 205 17.50 -4.30 -2.44
CA LEU A 205 16.37 -4.99 -1.82
C LEU A 205 16.39 -6.49 -2.12
N VAL A 206 16.70 -6.88 -3.37
CA VAL A 206 16.75 -8.28 -3.78
C VAL A 206 17.87 -9.03 -3.05
N GLU A 207 19.01 -8.35 -2.86
CA GLU A 207 20.13 -8.89 -2.10
C GLU A 207 19.80 -9.04 -0.61
N GLU A 208 19.14 -8.05 0.00
CA GLU A 208 18.71 -8.06 1.40
C GLU A 208 17.68 -9.17 1.69
N LEU A 209 16.82 -9.50 0.72
CA LEU A 209 15.82 -10.56 0.87
C LEU A 209 16.41 -11.96 0.91
N ASP A 210 17.57 -12.17 0.29
CA ASP A 210 18.26 -13.47 0.25
C ASP A 210 17.34 -14.68 0.02
N MET A 211 16.48 -14.55 -1.00
CA MET A 211 15.44 -15.57 -1.31
C MET A 211 16.00 -16.97 -1.46
N LEU A 212 17.24 -17.08 -1.96
CA LEU A 212 17.89 -18.37 -2.17
C LEU A 212 18.14 -19.13 -0.86
N ALA A 213 18.57 -18.43 0.19
CA ALA A 213 18.78 -19.03 1.52
C ALA A 213 17.47 -19.47 2.19
N HIS A 214 16.35 -18.80 1.88
CA HIS A 214 15.03 -19.12 2.44
C HIS A 214 14.27 -20.20 1.69
N ALA A 215 14.60 -20.47 0.42
CA ALA A 215 13.87 -21.40 -0.45
C ALA A 215 13.75 -22.84 0.12
N PRO A 216 14.78 -23.47 0.68
CA PRO A 216 14.65 -24.82 1.24
C PRO A 216 13.65 -24.89 2.40
N ARG A 217 13.70 -23.92 3.33
CA ARG A 217 12.76 -23.85 4.46
C ARG A 217 11.31 -23.72 3.99
N LEU A 218 11.05 -22.88 2.97
CA LEU A 218 9.70 -22.70 2.43
C LEU A 218 9.16 -24.01 1.84
N ALA A 219 9.98 -24.73 1.10
CA ALA A 219 9.61 -26.01 0.49
C ALA A 219 9.29 -27.08 1.56
N GLU A 220 10.09 -27.13 2.62
CA GLU A 220 9.86 -28.02 3.77
C GLU A 220 8.56 -27.65 4.51
N GLU A 221 8.33 -26.36 4.79
CA GLU A 221 7.09 -25.88 5.43
C GLU A 221 5.85 -26.17 4.57
N ALA A 222 5.90 -25.93 3.26
CA ALA A 222 4.79 -26.23 2.35
C ALA A 222 4.46 -27.74 2.33
N ALA A 223 5.47 -28.60 2.35
CA ALA A 223 5.30 -30.04 2.43
C ALA A 223 4.73 -30.48 3.79
N ALA A 224 5.21 -29.90 4.89
CA ALA A 224 4.73 -30.19 6.24
C ALA A 224 3.27 -29.75 6.46
N LEU A 225 2.84 -28.66 5.83
CA LEU A 225 1.46 -28.16 5.92
C LEU A 225 0.44 -29.18 5.41
N HIS A 226 0.79 -29.99 4.40
CA HIS A 226 -0.12 -31.03 3.90
C HIS A 226 -0.50 -32.03 4.99
N ALA A 227 0.46 -32.44 5.81
CA ALA A 227 0.26 -33.38 6.93
C ALA A 227 -0.18 -32.68 8.22
N ALA A 228 -0.23 -31.36 8.27
CA ALA A 228 -0.58 -30.63 9.47
C ALA A 228 -2.06 -30.76 9.82
N ASP A 229 -2.37 -30.64 11.11
CA ASP A 229 -3.75 -30.54 11.58
C ASP A 229 -4.42 -29.27 11.07
N VAL A 230 -5.72 -29.33 10.87
CA VAL A 230 -6.54 -28.16 10.55
C VAL A 230 -6.59 -27.23 11.76
N CYS A 231 -6.56 -25.92 11.52
CA CYS A 231 -6.71 -24.94 12.60
C CYS A 231 -8.02 -25.14 13.36
N PRO A 232 -8.00 -25.25 14.68
CA PRO A 232 -9.22 -25.47 15.48
C PRO A 232 -10.14 -24.26 15.44
N THR A 233 -11.46 -24.50 15.60
CA THR A 233 -12.47 -23.43 15.70
C THR A 233 -12.69 -23.05 17.16
N GLY A 234 -12.74 -21.75 17.44
CA GLY A 234 -13.02 -21.23 18.78
C GLY A 234 -12.48 -19.83 19.01
N GLU A 235 -12.56 -19.36 20.24
CA GLU A 235 -11.93 -18.09 20.68
C GLU A 235 -10.59 -18.40 21.36
N VAL A 236 -9.53 -17.75 20.90
CA VAL A 236 -8.17 -17.96 21.42
C VAL A 236 -7.41 -16.64 21.54
N THR A 237 -6.31 -16.64 22.27
CA THR A 237 -5.29 -15.61 22.12
C THR A 237 -4.65 -15.78 20.74
N LEU A 238 -4.72 -14.73 19.91
CA LEU A 238 -4.17 -14.69 18.56
C LEU A 238 -2.89 -13.85 18.56
N ILE A 239 -1.86 -14.37 17.91
CA ILE A 239 -0.66 -13.59 17.60
C ILE A 239 -0.56 -13.52 16.09
N LEU A 240 -0.48 -12.33 15.53
CA LEU A 240 -0.25 -12.12 14.10
C LEU A 240 1.19 -11.72 13.85
N ASP A 241 1.80 -12.28 12.81
CA ASP A 241 3.08 -11.79 12.33
C ASP A 241 2.96 -10.39 11.71
N SER A 242 4.09 -9.72 11.50
CA SER A 242 4.11 -8.35 11.00
C SER A 242 3.52 -8.22 9.57
N SER A 243 3.68 -9.24 8.72
CA SER A 243 3.19 -9.19 7.34
C SER A 243 1.68 -9.30 7.25
N GLN A 244 1.09 -10.21 8.04
CA GLN A 244 -0.37 -10.34 8.16
C GLN A 244 -0.98 -9.10 8.82
N LEU A 245 -0.31 -8.57 9.84
CA LEU A 245 -0.77 -7.36 10.53
C LEU A 245 -0.70 -6.12 9.62
N GLY A 246 0.28 -6.06 8.70
CA GLY A 246 0.33 -5.02 7.67
C GLY A 246 -0.94 -5.00 6.80
N LEU A 247 -1.45 -6.17 6.38
CA LEU A 247 -2.72 -6.25 5.66
C LEU A 247 -3.93 -5.93 6.56
N GLN A 248 -3.91 -6.36 7.82
CA GLN A 248 -4.96 -6.01 8.78
C GLN A 248 -5.09 -4.48 8.94
N ILE A 249 -3.95 -3.78 9.03
CA ILE A 249 -3.90 -2.30 9.06
C ILE A 249 -4.45 -1.72 7.75
N HIS A 250 -4.01 -2.24 6.60
CA HIS A 250 -4.45 -1.79 5.28
C HIS A 250 -5.96 -1.76 5.17
N GLU A 251 -6.61 -2.88 5.50
CA GLU A 251 -8.03 -3.08 5.29
C GLU A 251 -8.90 -2.44 6.38
N SER A 252 -8.53 -2.61 7.66
CA SER A 252 -9.38 -2.19 8.77
C SER A 252 -9.08 -0.78 9.31
N ILE A 253 -7.96 -0.16 8.93
CA ILE A 253 -7.62 1.22 9.31
C ILE A 253 -7.40 2.08 8.07
N GLY A 254 -6.54 1.63 7.14
CA GLY A 254 -6.08 2.41 6.02
C GLY A 254 -7.21 2.91 5.11
N HIS A 255 -8.04 2.00 4.59
CA HIS A 255 -9.17 2.39 3.76
C HIS A 255 -10.27 3.17 4.49
N PRO A 256 -10.67 2.83 5.75
CA PRO A 256 -11.69 3.60 6.47
C PRO A 256 -11.35 5.07 6.68
N ILE A 257 -10.08 5.42 6.78
CA ILE A 257 -9.63 6.79 7.10
C ILE A 257 -9.43 7.68 5.87
N GLU A 258 -9.62 7.18 4.65
CA GLU A 258 -9.58 7.99 3.44
C GLU A 258 -10.83 8.89 3.39
N LEU A 259 -10.65 10.21 3.56
CA LEU A 259 -11.77 11.12 3.83
C LEU A 259 -12.74 11.25 2.64
N ASP A 260 -12.26 11.18 1.41
CA ASP A 260 -13.11 11.16 0.22
C ASP A 260 -14.05 9.95 0.20
N ARG A 261 -13.57 8.77 0.69
CA ARG A 261 -14.39 7.58 0.89
C ARG A 261 -15.46 7.80 1.95
N VAL A 262 -15.11 8.41 3.07
CA VAL A 262 -16.05 8.78 4.15
C VAL A 262 -17.13 9.73 3.65
N LEU A 263 -16.77 10.65 2.76
CA LEU A 263 -17.69 11.60 2.12
C LEU A 263 -18.49 11.00 0.95
N GLY A 264 -18.28 9.72 0.62
CA GLY A 264 -19.10 8.98 -0.35
C GLY A 264 -18.56 8.95 -1.78
N SER A 265 -17.34 9.42 -2.05
CA SER A 265 -16.77 9.47 -3.40
C SER A 265 -16.60 8.08 -4.04
N GLU A 266 -16.51 7.00 -3.24
CA GLU A 266 -16.37 5.62 -3.70
C GLU A 266 -17.65 4.77 -3.53
N ALA A 267 -18.75 5.35 -3.12
CA ALA A 267 -19.97 4.61 -2.73
C ALA A 267 -20.46 3.61 -3.79
N ASN A 268 -20.31 3.94 -5.07
CA ASN A 268 -20.73 3.07 -6.18
C ASN A 268 -19.65 2.07 -6.65
N TYR A 269 -18.43 2.16 -6.12
CA TYR A 269 -17.28 1.34 -6.55
C TYR A 269 -16.85 0.34 -5.48
N ALA A 270 -16.46 0.82 -4.30
CA ALA A 270 -15.87 0.03 -3.24
C ALA A 270 -16.53 0.30 -1.87
N GLY A 271 -17.74 0.85 -1.86
CA GLY A 271 -18.52 1.15 -0.66
C GLY A 271 -18.07 2.41 0.07
N MET A 272 -18.47 2.50 1.31
CA MET A 272 -18.23 3.64 2.20
C MET A 272 -17.28 3.25 3.35
N SER A 273 -17.18 4.09 4.33
CA SER A 273 -16.49 3.80 5.59
C SER A 273 -17.52 3.58 6.71
N PHE A 274 -17.15 2.78 7.73
CA PHE A 274 -17.90 2.78 8.99
C PHE A 274 -17.61 4.02 9.83
N LEU A 275 -16.50 4.71 9.53
CA LEU A 275 -16.15 5.97 10.18
C LEU A 275 -17.01 7.11 9.63
N THR A 276 -17.43 7.99 10.55
CA THR A 276 -18.21 9.20 10.27
C THR A 276 -17.51 10.40 10.90
N LEU A 277 -17.81 11.62 10.43
CA LEU A 277 -17.11 12.84 10.86
C LEU A 277 -17.22 13.10 12.36
N ASP A 278 -18.36 12.77 12.98
CA ASP A 278 -18.61 12.91 14.41
C ASP A 278 -17.80 11.94 15.31
N GLN A 279 -17.24 10.89 14.73
CA GLN A 279 -16.38 9.94 15.43
C GLN A 279 -14.94 10.45 15.57
N LEU A 280 -14.53 11.45 14.80
CA LEU A 280 -13.22 12.06 14.92
C LEU A 280 -13.01 12.60 16.35
N ARG A 281 -11.93 12.16 17.02
CA ARG A 281 -11.59 12.48 18.42
C ARG A 281 -12.60 12.00 19.47
N ASN A 282 -13.57 11.15 19.08
CA ASN A 282 -14.59 10.60 19.97
C ASN A 282 -14.57 9.05 20.02
N LEU A 283 -14.21 8.40 18.92
CA LEU A 283 -14.24 6.94 18.83
C LEU A 283 -13.02 6.31 19.48
N ARG A 284 -13.26 5.39 20.41
CA ARG A 284 -12.26 4.43 20.90
C ARG A 284 -12.06 3.34 19.86
N TYR A 285 -11.04 3.49 19.02
CA TYR A 285 -10.75 2.59 17.92
C TYR A 285 -10.09 1.29 18.38
N GLY A 286 -9.17 1.39 19.31
CA GLY A 286 -8.36 0.29 19.81
C GLY A 286 -8.01 0.41 21.30
N SER A 287 -7.27 -0.56 21.81
CA SER A 287 -6.70 -0.50 23.15
C SER A 287 -5.72 0.68 23.28
N PRO A 288 -5.37 1.12 24.51
CA PRO A 288 -4.40 2.20 24.69
C PRO A 288 -3.01 1.95 24.09
N LEU A 289 -2.68 0.69 23.79
CA LEU A 289 -1.42 0.32 23.14
C LEU A 289 -1.40 0.66 21.64
N VAL A 290 -2.57 0.80 21.02
CA VAL A 290 -2.67 1.01 19.56
C VAL A 290 -2.37 2.47 19.25
N HIS A 291 -1.24 2.68 18.58
CA HIS A 291 -0.83 3.96 18.04
C HIS A 291 -0.53 3.76 16.53
N VAL A 292 -1.32 4.39 15.66
CA VAL A 292 -1.21 4.28 14.21
C VAL A 292 -0.96 5.64 13.60
N VAL A 293 0.01 5.69 12.72
CA VAL A 293 0.38 6.90 11.96
C VAL A 293 0.26 6.65 10.47
N SER A 294 0.02 7.70 9.71
CA SER A 294 0.22 7.72 8.26
C SER A 294 1.39 8.66 7.97
N ASP A 295 2.49 8.11 7.46
CA ASP A 295 3.76 8.83 7.32
C ASP A 295 4.29 8.71 5.89
N ALA A 296 4.28 9.83 5.16
CA ALA A 296 4.86 9.91 3.83
C ALA A 296 6.34 10.29 3.84
N THR A 297 6.91 10.63 4.99
CA THR A 297 8.32 10.99 5.15
C THR A 297 9.22 9.75 5.18
N GLU A 298 10.53 9.96 5.23
CA GLU A 298 11.52 8.87 5.32
C GLU A 298 11.76 8.37 6.75
N SER A 299 11.01 8.85 7.75
CA SER A 299 11.26 8.57 9.17
C SER A 299 11.22 7.08 9.51
N HIS A 300 10.38 6.31 8.82
CA HIS A 300 10.26 4.85 8.97
C HIS A 300 10.96 4.05 7.85
N GLY A 301 11.64 4.71 6.92
CA GLY A 301 12.30 4.10 5.79
C GLY A 301 11.54 4.26 4.45
N PRO A 302 12.09 3.68 3.37
CA PRO A 302 11.64 3.92 2.02
C PRO A 302 10.43 3.04 1.64
N GLY A 303 9.29 3.22 2.30
CA GLY A 303 8.03 2.55 1.97
C GLY A 303 7.42 3.01 0.66
N LEU A 304 6.47 2.25 0.11
CA LEU A 304 5.78 2.61 -1.15
C LEU A 304 4.93 3.89 -1.05
N GLY A 305 4.59 4.29 0.16
CA GLY A 305 3.90 5.54 0.46
C GLY A 305 4.83 6.72 0.77
N THR A 306 6.15 6.58 0.58
CA THR A 306 7.12 7.66 0.82
C THR A 306 7.28 8.54 -0.42
N PHE A 307 7.29 9.85 -0.22
CA PHE A 307 7.53 10.89 -1.22
C PHE A 307 7.87 12.21 -0.52
N ALA A 308 8.36 13.21 -1.24
CA ALA A 308 8.55 14.54 -0.67
C ALA A 308 7.28 15.41 -0.79
N PHE A 309 6.52 15.25 -1.86
CA PHE A 309 5.27 15.99 -2.12
C PHE A 309 4.24 15.04 -2.74
N ASP A 310 2.96 15.24 -2.38
CA ASP A 310 1.85 14.55 -3.04
C ASP A 310 1.55 15.16 -4.44
N ASP A 311 0.52 14.65 -5.11
CA ASP A 311 0.19 15.04 -6.49
C ASP A 311 -0.65 16.33 -6.59
N GLU A 312 -0.80 17.07 -5.51
CA GLU A 312 -1.27 18.48 -5.51
C GLU A 312 -0.23 19.45 -4.92
N GLY A 313 1.00 18.96 -4.73
CA GLY A 313 2.15 19.76 -4.28
C GLY A 313 2.21 19.98 -2.78
N VAL A 314 1.46 19.25 -1.99
CA VAL A 314 1.51 19.29 -0.51
C VAL A 314 2.72 18.50 -0.01
N ALA A 315 3.52 19.14 0.84
CA ALA A 315 4.70 18.49 1.42
C ALA A 315 4.32 17.27 2.28
N ALA A 316 5.13 16.21 2.18
CA ALA A 316 4.98 15.00 2.97
C ALA A 316 4.91 15.29 4.46
N GLN A 317 4.02 14.59 5.14
CA GLN A 317 3.78 14.77 6.58
C GLN A 317 3.63 13.41 7.26
N ARG A 318 3.84 13.43 8.58
CA ARG A 318 3.46 12.37 9.49
C ARG A 318 2.19 12.81 10.23
N THR A 319 1.14 12.02 10.14
CA THR A 319 -0.16 12.30 10.74
C THR A 319 -0.54 11.20 11.71
N ASP A 320 -0.91 11.55 12.93
CA ASP A 320 -1.49 10.59 13.89
C ASP A 320 -2.91 10.24 13.45
N ILE A 321 -3.15 8.97 13.22
CA ILE A 321 -4.46 8.42 12.83
C ILE A 321 -5.18 7.87 14.06
N ILE A 322 -4.48 7.09 14.88
CA ILE A 322 -4.95 6.58 16.16
C ILE A 322 -3.86 6.87 17.18
N ARG A 323 -4.21 7.58 18.24
CA ARG A 323 -3.28 7.87 19.34
C ARG A 323 -3.81 7.25 20.62
N GLU A 324 -3.03 6.36 21.24
CA GLU A 324 -3.42 5.64 22.47
C GLU A 324 -4.84 5.05 22.38
N GLY A 325 -5.17 4.47 21.21
CA GLY A 325 -6.45 3.87 20.91
C GLY A 325 -7.58 4.84 20.54
N LEU A 326 -7.39 6.16 20.63
CA LEU A 326 -8.37 7.15 20.21
C LEU A 326 -8.19 7.50 18.73
N PHE A 327 -9.26 7.49 17.96
CA PHE A 327 -9.25 7.92 16.56
C PHE A 327 -9.06 9.45 16.47
N THR A 328 -7.99 9.91 15.81
CA THR A 328 -7.57 11.32 15.83
C THR A 328 -7.42 11.97 14.46
N GLY A 329 -7.40 11.20 13.34
CA GLY A 329 -7.13 11.81 12.04
C GLY A 329 -7.64 11.01 10.85
N TYR A 330 -7.96 11.71 9.79
CA TYR A 330 -8.24 11.20 8.44
C TYR A 330 -7.08 11.50 7.49
N LEU A 331 -7.03 10.78 6.36
CA LEU A 331 -6.23 11.17 5.20
C LEU A 331 -7.02 12.20 4.40
N THR A 332 -6.37 13.32 4.08
CA THR A 332 -7.04 14.48 3.47
C THR A 332 -6.37 14.92 2.18
N SER A 333 -7.12 15.65 1.35
CA SER A 333 -6.63 16.48 0.26
C SER A 333 -6.86 17.96 0.59
N ARG A 334 -6.37 18.87 -0.22
CA ARG A 334 -6.65 20.32 -0.08
C ARG A 334 -8.15 20.63 -0.19
N GLU A 335 -8.90 19.81 -0.94
CA GLU A 335 -10.35 19.94 -1.08
C GLU A 335 -11.10 19.50 0.19
N THR A 336 -10.65 18.40 0.82
CA THR A 336 -11.40 17.76 1.91
C THR A 336 -10.97 18.18 3.31
N ALA A 337 -9.79 18.77 3.50
CA ALA A 337 -9.25 19.16 4.81
C ALA A 337 -10.23 20.03 5.63
N GLY A 338 -10.91 20.97 4.98
CA GLY A 338 -11.91 21.81 5.63
C GLY A 338 -13.11 21.07 6.20
N ALA A 339 -13.47 19.89 5.68
CA ALA A 339 -14.60 19.10 6.17
C ALA A 339 -14.37 18.53 7.58
N VAL A 340 -13.11 18.38 7.99
CA VAL A 340 -12.71 17.94 9.33
C VAL A 340 -12.13 19.04 10.20
N GLY A 341 -12.28 20.30 9.76
CA GLY A 341 -11.79 21.48 10.49
C GLY A 341 -10.28 21.68 10.42
N GLU A 342 -9.58 21.01 9.48
CA GLU A 342 -8.16 21.19 9.27
C GLU A 342 -7.89 22.38 8.32
N GLY A 343 -6.93 23.22 8.69
CA GLY A 343 -6.55 24.38 7.89
C GLY A 343 -5.63 24.07 6.71
N ARG A 344 -5.13 22.82 6.62
CA ARG A 344 -4.19 22.33 5.60
C ARG A 344 -4.42 20.85 5.33
N SER A 345 -4.16 20.40 4.09
CA SER A 345 -4.08 18.99 3.75
C SER A 345 -2.91 18.29 4.46
N ASN A 346 -3.06 17.03 4.80
CA ASN A 346 -1.95 16.22 5.30
C ASN A 346 -1.17 15.49 4.18
N GLY A 347 -1.40 15.86 2.91
CA GLY A 347 -0.55 15.45 1.79
C GLY A 347 -0.76 14.01 1.38
N CYS A 348 -2.00 13.63 1.10
CA CYS A 348 -2.34 12.25 0.74
C CYS A 348 -2.99 12.10 -0.65
N LEU A 349 -3.05 13.16 -1.45
CA LEU A 349 -3.65 13.11 -2.79
C LEU A 349 -2.64 12.55 -3.80
N ARG A 350 -2.89 11.35 -4.34
CA ARG A 350 -1.96 10.63 -5.21
C ARG A 350 -2.67 10.08 -6.45
N ALA A 351 -1.95 9.98 -7.55
CA ALA A 351 -2.43 9.37 -8.80
C ALA A 351 -1.50 8.24 -9.26
N ALA A 352 -2.07 7.19 -9.79
CA ALA A 352 -1.30 6.03 -10.26
C ALA A 352 -0.40 6.35 -11.45
N ASN A 353 -0.82 7.27 -12.33
CA ASN A 353 -0.05 7.66 -13.52
C ASN A 353 -0.51 9.04 -14.03
N TRP A 354 0.10 9.54 -15.11
CA TRP A 354 -0.22 10.83 -15.75
C TRP A 354 -1.69 10.93 -16.22
N ASP A 355 -2.29 9.83 -16.63
CA ASP A 355 -3.65 9.75 -17.17
C ASP A 355 -4.73 9.57 -16.09
N ARG A 356 -4.36 9.64 -14.81
CA ARG A 356 -5.28 9.44 -13.69
C ARG A 356 -5.51 10.71 -12.89
N LEU A 357 -6.78 10.93 -12.52
CA LEU A 357 -7.15 11.97 -11.55
C LEU A 357 -6.59 11.58 -10.17
N PRO A 358 -5.88 12.47 -9.48
CA PRO A 358 -5.44 12.18 -8.11
C PRO A 358 -6.61 11.93 -7.16
N LEU A 359 -6.47 10.92 -6.30
CA LEU A 359 -7.40 10.55 -5.23
C LEU A 359 -6.66 10.52 -3.89
N ILE A 360 -7.40 10.64 -2.77
CA ILE A 360 -6.79 10.40 -1.45
C ILE A 360 -6.36 8.94 -1.39
N ARG A 361 -5.09 8.69 -1.04
CA ARG A 361 -4.50 7.35 -0.95
C ARG A 361 -3.69 7.22 0.32
N MET A 362 -3.70 6.02 0.88
CA MET A 362 -2.77 5.67 1.96
C MET A 362 -1.33 6.02 1.57
N THR A 363 -0.56 6.50 2.53
CA THR A 363 0.89 6.63 2.48
C THR A 363 1.53 5.39 3.14
N ASN A 364 2.43 5.54 4.12
CA ASN A 364 2.83 4.42 4.95
C ASN A 364 1.99 4.43 6.23
N THR A 365 0.83 3.81 6.18
CA THR A 365 -0.07 3.70 7.34
C THR A 365 0.39 2.55 8.23
N SER A 366 0.93 2.86 9.41
CA SER A 366 1.74 1.94 10.19
C SER A 366 1.33 1.92 11.66
N LEU A 367 1.34 0.73 12.26
CA LEU A 367 1.30 0.56 13.71
C LEU A 367 2.69 0.85 14.27
N GLU A 368 2.79 1.78 15.21
CA GLU A 368 4.05 2.06 15.88
C GLU A 368 4.51 0.84 16.70
N PRO A 369 5.83 0.60 16.78
CA PRO A 369 6.35 -0.51 17.58
C PRO A 369 6.03 -0.32 19.06
N GLY A 370 5.72 -1.43 19.73
CA GLY A 370 5.59 -1.50 21.16
C GLY A 370 6.94 -1.79 21.83
N THR A 371 6.87 -2.49 22.96
CA THR A 371 8.04 -2.79 23.80
C THR A 371 8.35 -4.27 23.95
N SER A 372 7.42 -5.16 23.55
CA SER A 372 7.55 -6.60 23.79
C SER A 372 8.54 -7.26 22.84
N SER A 373 9.37 -8.16 23.32
CA SER A 373 10.12 -9.08 22.48
C SER A 373 9.18 -10.14 21.88
N LEU A 374 9.64 -10.90 20.89
CA LEU A 374 8.86 -11.99 20.32
C LEU A 374 8.60 -13.10 21.35
N GLU A 375 9.58 -13.37 22.23
CA GLU A 375 9.47 -14.31 23.33
C GLU A 375 8.37 -13.88 24.32
N GLU A 376 8.31 -12.60 24.69
CA GLU A 376 7.26 -12.05 25.56
C GLU A 376 5.87 -12.12 24.94
N LEU A 377 5.76 -11.94 23.60
CA LEU A 377 4.50 -12.14 22.89
C LEU A 377 4.03 -13.60 22.98
N PHE A 378 4.96 -14.56 22.94
CA PHE A 378 4.66 -15.98 23.02
C PHE A 378 4.48 -16.49 24.47
N ASP A 379 4.92 -15.74 25.49
CA ASP A 379 4.81 -16.14 26.90
C ASP A 379 3.36 -16.10 27.38
N VAL A 380 2.59 -17.06 26.90
CA VAL A 380 1.18 -17.29 27.26
C VAL A 380 0.91 -18.79 27.37
N PRO A 381 -0.07 -19.22 28.18
CA PRO A 381 -0.41 -20.64 28.32
C PRO A 381 -0.80 -21.29 27.00
N HIS A 382 -1.56 -20.57 26.17
CA HIS A 382 -2.02 -21.03 24.85
C HIS A 382 -2.30 -19.85 23.91
N ALA A 383 -1.80 -19.93 22.70
CA ALA A 383 -2.14 -19.02 21.61
C ALA A 383 -2.05 -19.73 20.24
N ILE A 384 -2.59 -19.09 19.22
CA ILE A 384 -2.33 -19.43 17.82
C ILE A 384 -1.55 -18.26 17.20
N TYR A 385 -0.39 -18.55 16.62
CA TYR A 385 0.42 -17.60 15.88
C TYR A 385 0.20 -17.84 14.37
N MET A 386 -0.24 -16.80 13.63
CA MET A 386 -0.55 -16.89 12.20
C MET A 386 0.41 -16.03 11.39
N GLU A 387 0.90 -16.56 10.27
CA GLU A 387 1.89 -15.94 9.38
C GLU A 387 1.40 -15.92 7.94
N THR A 388 1.69 -14.82 7.26
CA THR A 388 1.55 -14.61 5.81
C THR A 388 0.10 -14.75 5.32
N ASN A 389 -0.40 -13.74 4.65
CA ASN A 389 -1.77 -13.76 4.12
C ASN A 389 -1.98 -14.83 3.06
N LYS A 390 -3.11 -15.54 3.11
CA LYS A 390 -3.60 -16.46 2.10
C LYS A 390 -4.86 -15.94 1.40
N SER A 391 -5.76 -15.35 2.19
CA SER A 391 -7.04 -14.82 1.71
C SER A 391 -7.54 -13.71 2.63
N TRP A 392 -8.37 -12.83 2.09
CA TRP A 392 -9.04 -11.81 2.90
C TRP A 392 -10.42 -11.50 2.33
N SER A 393 -11.32 -11.14 3.23
CA SER A 393 -12.63 -10.59 2.92
C SER A 393 -12.97 -9.54 3.98
N ILE A 394 -13.50 -8.42 3.55
CA ILE A 394 -13.98 -7.36 4.42
C ILE A 394 -15.19 -6.70 3.76
N ASP A 395 -16.17 -6.26 4.56
CA ASP A 395 -17.35 -5.61 4.03
C ASP A 395 -17.08 -4.22 3.43
N ASP A 396 -18.04 -3.69 2.68
CA ASP A 396 -17.94 -2.41 1.99
C ASP A 396 -17.69 -1.23 2.95
N LYS A 397 -18.08 -1.35 4.22
CA LYS A 397 -17.83 -0.36 5.26
C LYS A 397 -16.46 -0.53 5.92
N ARG A 398 -15.73 -1.61 5.63
CA ARG A 398 -14.44 -1.96 6.26
C ARG A 398 -14.58 -2.26 7.76
N TYR A 399 -15.70 -2.86 8.15
CA TYR A 399 -16.06 -3.08 9.55
C TYR A 399 -15.99 -4.55 9.96
N ASN A 400 -16.61 -5.45 9.18
CA ASN A 400 -16.58 -6.89 9.43
C ASN A 400 -15.57 -7.56 8.49
N PHE A 401 -14.66 -8.35 9.04
CA PHE A 401 -13.62 -9.00 8.27
C PHE A 401 -13.45 -10.48 8.60
N GLN A 402 -12.90 -11.23 7.63
CA GLN A 402 -12.38 -12.58 7.77
C GLN A 402 -11.10 -12.70 6.95
N PHE A 403 -9.98 -13.05 7.60
CA PHE A 403 -8.70 -13.20 6.93
C PHE A 403 -8.13 -14.60 7.19
N GLY A 404 -7.53 -15.19 6.14
CA GLY A 404 -6.84 -16.45 6.20
C GLY A 404 -5.34 -16.28 6.02
N CYS A 405 -4.56 -17.12 6.69
CA CYS A 405 -3.11 -17.16 6.57
C CYS A 405 -2.62 -18.45 5.92
N GLU A 406 -1.38 -18.43 5.42
CA GLU A 406 -0.76 -19.61 4.80
C GLU A 406 -0.46 -20.68 5.83
N VAL A 407 -0.02 -20.29 7.03
CA VAL A 407 0.36 -21.19 8.11
C VAL A 407 -0.03 -20.60 9.46
N ALA A 408 -0.32 -21.48 10.40
CA ALA A 408 -0.36 -21.12 11.82
C ALA A 408 0.46 -22.12 12.65
N TRP A 409 0.80 -21.67 13.86
CA TRP A 409 1.50 -22.44 14.86
C TRP A 409 0.72 -22.41 16.16
N GLU A 410 0.48 -23.56 16.75
CA GLU A 410 0.01 -23.63 18.13
C GLU A 410 1.14 -23.27 19.07
N ILE A 411 0.90 -22.28 19.93
CA ILE A 411 1.83 -21.86 20.98
C ILE A 411 1.35 -22.45 22.32
N ARG A 412 2.24 -23.09 23.04
CA ARG A 412 2.03 -23.58 24.40
C ARG A 412 3.20 -23.16 25.27
N TYR A 413 2.92 -22.38 26.32
CA TYR A 413 3.94 -21.93 27.29
C TYR A 413 5.21 -21.40 26.59
N GLY A 414 5.04 -20.45 25.69
CA GLY A 414 6.13 -19.78 24.97
C GLY A 414 6.73 -20.55 23.80
N LYS A 415 6.27 -21.76 23.47
CA LYS A 415 6.87 -22.62 22.45
C LYS A 415 5.90 -22.94 21.32
N ARG A 416 6.39 -22.91 20.07
CA ARG A 416 5.70 -23.49 18.92
C ARG A 416 5.71 -25.02 19.06
N VAL A 417 4.52 -25.63 19.23
CA VAL A 417 4.39 -27.08 19.48
C VAL A 417 3.93 -27.87 18.26
N ARG A 418 3.15 -27.27 17.38
CA ARG A 418 2.74 -27.91 16.10
C ARG A 418 2.32 -26.86 15.06
N MET A 419 2.45 -27.27 13.81
CA MET A 419 1.95 -26.53 12.64
C MET A 419 0.46 -26.79 12.46
N LEU A 420 -0.28 -25.77 11.99
CA LEU A 420 -1.70 -25.83 11.66
C LEU A 420 -1.93 -25.28 10.26
N LYS A 421 -2.77 -25.98 9.46
CA LYS A 421 -3.14 -25.55 8.11
C LYS A 421 -4.48 -24.83 8.04
N ASN A 422 -4.65 -24.06 6.96
CA ASN A 422 -5.87 -23.34 6.61
C ASN A 422 -6.41 -22.43 7.73
N PRO A 423 -5.56 -21.70 8.48
CA PRO A 423 -6.03 -20.87 9.57
C PRO A 423 -6.78 -19.66 9.06
N VAL A 424 -7.90 -19.33 9.71
CA VAL A 424 -8.63 -18.08 9.53
C VAL A 424 -8.89 -17.42 10.87
N TYR A 425 -9.02 -16.10 10.87
CA TYR A 425 -9.54 -15.33 11.97
C TYR A 425 -10.54 -14.30 11.47
N SER A 426 -11.48 -13.92 12.30
CA SER A 426 -12.55 -12.98 11.94
C SER A 426 -12.92 -12.08 13.11
N GLY A 427 -13.52 -10.95 12.78
CA GLY A 427 -13.94 -10.00 13.79
C GLY A 427 -14.56 -8.72 13.25
N ILE A 428 -14.83 -7.82 14.18
CA ILE A 428 -15.25 -6.45 13.93
C ILE A 428 -14.03 -5.55 14.18
N SER A 429 -13.72 -4.63 13.24
CA SER A 429 -12.50 -3.84 13.24
C SER A 429 -12.18 -3.18 14.60
N THR A 430 -13.14 -2.47 15.19
CA THR A 430 -12.91 -1.81 16.49
C THR A 430 -12.78 -2.80 17.66
N GLN A 431 -13.51 -3.91 17.65
CA GLN A 431 -13.40 -4.94 18.69
C GLN A 431 -12.04 -5.63 18.62
N PHE A 432 -11.57 -5.97 17.42
CA PHE A 432 -10.25 -6.56 17.18
C PHE A 432 -9.13 -5.65 17.71
N TRP A 433 -9.13 -4.37 17.34
CA TRP A 433 -8.10 -3.45 17.79
C TRP A 433 -8.18 -3.15 19.31
N ASN A 434 -9.38 -3.19 19.91
CA ASN A 434 -9.52 -3.09 21.37
C ASN A 434 -9.04 -4.35 22.11
N ALA A 435 -8.98 -5.50 21.44
CA ALA A 435 -8.42 -6.73 22.02
C ALA A 435 -6.88 -6.80 21.96
N CYS A 436 -6.18 -5.78 21.45
CA CYS A 436 -4.73 -5.73 21.41
C CYS A 436 -4.15 -5.67 22.83
N GLU A 437 -3.35 -6.68 23.19
CA GLU A 437 -2.76 -6.86 24.53
C GLU A 437 -1.26 -6.56 24.58
N ALA A 438 -0.55 -6.77 23.48
CA ALA A 438 0.88 -6.52 23.37
C ALA A 438 1.30 -6.29 21.92
N ILE A 439 2.29 -5.43 21.72
CA ILE A 439 2.85 -5.09 20.42
C ILE A 439 4.37 -5.30 20.49
N GLY A 440 4.92 -5.99 19.50
CA GLY A 440 6.34 -6.25 19.39
C GLY A 440 7.17 -4.97 19.28
N ASN A 441 8.41 -5.05 19.73
CA ASN A 441 9.35 -3.93 19.72
C ASN A 441 9.89 -3.58 18.32
N ARG A 442 10.72 -2.56 18.24
CA ARG A 442 11.29 -2.05 17.00
C ARG A 442 12.15 -3.07 16.25
N ASP A 443 12.80 -4.00 16.94
CA ASP A 443 13.67 -5.02 16.34
C ASP A 443 12.89 -6.01 15.46
N ASN A 444 11.60 -6.18 15.75
CA ASN A 444 10.68 -7.04 15.01
C ASN A 444 9.76 -6.24 14.04
N TRP A 445 9.96 -4.93 13.94
CA TRP A 445 9.13 -4.06 13.12
C TRP A 445 9.61 -4.05 11.66
N THR A 446 8.70 -4.25 10.73
CA THR A 446 9.00 -4.23 9.28
C THR A 446 8.02 -3.34 8.54
N LEU A 447 8.53 -2.51 7.63
CA LEU A 447 7.71 -1.72 6.71
C LEU A 447 7.44 -2.54 5.45
N TRP A 448 6.24 -3.11 5.36
CA TRP A 448 5.78 -3.92 4.25
C TRP A 448 5.22 -3.08 3.12
N GLY A 449 5.53 -3.44 1.87
CA GLY A 449 4.94 -2.85 0.68
C GLY A 449 3.77 -3.68 0.16
N VAL A 450 2.62 -3.03 -0.04
CA VAL A 450 1.46 -3.59 -0.76
C VAL A 450 1.40 -2.90 -2.12
N PRO A 451 1.77 -3.58 -3.22
CA PRO A 451 1.94 -2.92 -4.52
C PRO A 451 0.62 -2.67 -5.26
N ASN A 452 -0.45 -3.37 -4.90
CA ASN A 452 -1.68 -3.52 -5.68
C ASN A 452 -2.94 -3.01 -4.97
N CYS A 453 -2.82 -1.94 -4.18
CA CYS A 453 -3.99 -1.31 -3.54
C CYS A 453 -4.89 -0.65 -4.60
N GLY A 454 -6.11 -1.17 -4.75
CA GLY A 454 -7.14 -0.62 -5.62
C GLY A 454 -7.96 0.48 -4.96
N LYS A 455 -8.37 1.49 -5.71
CA LYS A 455 -9.33 2.52 -5.33
C LYS A 455 -10.00 3.09 -6.59
N GLY A 456 -11.20 3.59 -6.48
CA GLY A 456 -11.98 4.23 -7.55
C GLY A 456 -12.72 5.49 -7.06
N GLN A 457 -13.47 6.18 -7.84
CA GLN A 457 -13.67 6.13 -9.31
C GLN A 457 -12.95 7.28 -10.00
N PRO A 458 -12.34 7.06 -11.14
CA PRO A 458 -12.12 5.79 -11.83
C PRO A 458 -11.09 4.91 -11.14
N GLU A 459 -11.13 3.58 -11.41
CA GLU A 459 -10.22 2.61 -10.79
C GLU A 459 -8.76 2.94 -11.05
N GLN A 460 -7.98 2.86 -9.99
CA GLN A 460 -6.53 3.04 -9.97
C GLN A 460 -5.89 2.03 -9.02
N VAL A 461 -4.76 1.47 -9.40
CA VAL A 461 -3.94 0.60 -8.56
C VAL A 461 -2.64 1.32 -8.20
N MET A 462 -2.28 1.32 -6.91
CA MET A 462 -1.11 2.03 -6.41
C MET A 462 -0.50 1.33 -5.21
N GLY A 463 0.83 1.48 -5.06
CA GLY A 463 1.55 0.97 -3.91
C GLY A 463 1.33 1.79 -2.64
N THR A 464 1.21 1.09 -1.50
CA THR A 464 1.12 1.65 -0.14
C THR A 464 2.09 0.94 0.79
N GLY A 465 2.48 1.58 1.89
CA GLY A 465 3.35 0.98 2.90
C GLY A 465 2.59 0.72 4.22
N HIS A 466 2.94 -0.36 4.91
CA HIS A 466 2.36 -0.69 6.23
C HIS A 466 3.43 -1.26 7.15
N GLY A 467 3.82 -0.46 8.12
CA GLY A 467 4.75 -0.87 9.15
C GLY A 467 4.02 -1.57 10.29
N ALA A 468 4.57 -2.70 10.75
CA ALA A 468 4.05 -3.41 11.89
C ALA A 468 5.13 -4.27 12.56
N SER A 469 4.95 -4.54 13.85
CA SER A 469 5.60 -5.62 14.59
C SER A 469 4.59 -6.72 14.84
N PRO A 470 5.00 -7.99 15.04
CA PRO A 470 4.10 -9.03 15.52
C PRO A 470 3.34 -8.54 16.75
N SER A 471 2.05 -8.87 16.85
CA SER A 471 1.21 -8.35 17.94
C SER A 471 0.25 -9.42 18.45
N ARG A 472 -0.08 -9.35 19.75
CA ARG A 472 -0.96 -10.28 20.45
C ARG A 472 -2.32 -9.65 20.73
N PHE A 473 -3.36 -10.42 20.47
CA PHE A 473 -4.77 -10.05 20.66
C PHE A 473 -5.49 -11.12 21.50
N GLY A 474 -6.27 -10.70 22.48
CA GLY A 474 -7.03 -11.59 23.36
C GLY A 474 -8.40 -11.96 22.79
N ARG A 475 -8.77 -13.25 22.90
CA ARG A 475 -10.12 -13.76 22.58
C ARG A 475 -10.62 -13.42 21.17
N ILE A 476 -9.86 -13.81 20.17
CA ILE A 476 -10.22 -13.66 18.77
C ILE A 476 -10.83 -14.97 18.25
N ALA A 477 -11.92 -14.86 17.49
CA ALA A 477 -12.52 -15.99 16.79
C ALA A 477 -11.58 -16.49 15.70
N VAL A 478 -11.21 -17.75 15.79
CA VAL A 478 -10.39 -18.47 14.80
C VAL A 478 -11.10 -19.69 14.28
N GLY A 479 -10.64 -20.21 13.14
CA GLY A 479 -11.19 -21.41 12.51
C GLY A 479 -10.35 -21.85 11.32
N SER A 480 -10.96 -22.60 10.41
CA SER A 480 -10.35 -23.02 9.14
C SER A 480 -11.19 -22.62 7.94
N LEU A 481 -10.52 -22.40 6.81
CA LEU A 481 -11.15 -22.26 5.49
C LEU A 481 -11.70 -23.58 5.01
#